data_37662e70b69a6853ed011c3783d4e1ea
#
_entry.id   37662e70b69a6853ed011c3783d4e1ea
#
_cell.length_a   1.000
_cell.length_b   1.000
_cell.length_c   1.000
_cell.angle_alpha   90.00
_cell.angle_beta   90.00
_cell.angle_gamma   90.00
#
_symmetry.space_group_name_H-M   'P 1'
#
loop_
_entity.id
_entity.type
_entity.pdbx_description
1 polymer ?
#
loop_
_entity_poly.entity_id
_entity_poly.type
_entity_poly.pdbx_seq_one_letter_code
_entity_poly.pdbx_strand_id
1 'polypeptide(L)'
;MRFDLVDLNLFTHIAEASSLTRGAERAHLSVPAASTRIKNLEEQVGVKLLSRTSQGAKITAPGETLLAHARRVLRQLEQLSGDLQEYASGVKGHVRVFANTTAMSEFLPAVLRSYLVNHPDVTVDIQERLSVDIVRAVQDGAIDIGLVAGNVRADGLEAIPYRRDRLVLAVALSHPLAQRERIAFADTLDHDFVGLPEASAIHNFLKRAAADVQRTLRWRIQVSNFETACRMIEANVGVGVLPEGTARRHAKTMALRIVPLDDDWAERRLQICVADRDALPLFARKLVDLLVEDGVGRQD
;
A
#
# COMPACT_ATOMS: atom_id res chain seq x y z
N MET A 1 -30.82 2.10 18.61
CA MET A 1 -29.37 2.21 18.81
C MET A 1 -29.06 3.64 19.19
N ARG A 2 -28.30 3.89 20.24
CA ARG A 2 -27.98 5.25 20.74
C ARG A 2 -26.46 5.43 20.89
N PHE A 3 -25.66 4.93 19.95
CA PHE A 3 -24.24 5.26 19.87
C PHE A 3 -24.06 6.44 18.91
N ASP A 4 -23.06 7.24 19.16
CA ASP A 4 -22.77 8.48 18.40
C ASP A 4 -21.46 8.35 17.58
N LEU A 5 -21.15 9.42 16.85
CA LEU A 5 -19.95 9.47 16.02
C LEU A 5 -18.66 9.45 16.86
N VAL A 6 -18.70 9.91 18.10
CA VAL A 6 -17.55 9.88 19.00
C VAL A 6 -17.25 8.44 19.39
N ASP A 7 -18.27 7.60 19.55
CA ASP A 7 -18.13 6.17 19.86
C ASP A 7 -17.51 5.43 18.66
N LEU A 8 -17.96 5.73 17.43
CA LEU A 8 -17.40 5.12 16.20
C LEU A 8 -15.94 5.53 15.99
N ASN A 9 -15.63 6.81 16.20
CA ASN A 9 -14.27 7.35 16.07
C ASN A 9 -13.33 6.72 17.12
N LEU A 10 -13.74 6.72 18.38
CA LEU A 10 -13.00 6.10 19.47
C LEU A 10 -12.74 4.61 19.18
N PHE A 11 -13.75 3.87 18.76
CA PHE A 11 -13.62 2.45 18.45
C PHE A 11 -12.62 2.20 17.31
N THR A 12 -12.68 3.02 16.25
CA THR A 12 -11.73 2.96 15.12
C THR A 12 -10.30 3.20 15.58
N HIS A 13 -10.05 4.23 16.39
CA HIS A 13 -8.70 4.52 16.93
C HIS A 13 -8.17 3.42 17.86
N ILE A 14 -9.03 2.81 18.69
CA ILE A 14 -8.63 1.68 19.53
C ILE A 14 -8.24 0.48 18.67
N ALA A 15 -9.01 0.20 17.63
CA ALA A 15 -8.79 -0.87 16.68
C ALA A 15 -7.42 -0.74 15.99
N GLU A 16 -7.13 0.44 15.44
CA GLU A 16 -5.88 0.74 14.74
C GLU A 16 -4.66 0.72 15.67
N ALA A 17 -4.81 1.22 16.88
CA ALA A 17 -3.74 1.25 17.86
C ALA A 17 -3.53 -0.09 18.59
N SER A 18 -4.49 -1.03 18.48
CA SER A 18 -4.59 -2.26 19.29
C SER A 18 -4.45 -1.96 20.82
N SER A 19 -4.88 -0.77 21.24
CA SER A 19 -4.69 -0.25 22.59
C SER A 19 -5.77 0.76 22.95
N LEU A 20 -6.46 0.49 24.07
CA LEU A 20 -7.46 1.42 24.61
C LEU A 20 -6.86 2.79 24.96
N THR A 21 -5.68 2.79 25.59
CA THR A 21 -5.00 4.03 26.00
C THR A 21 -4.63 4.88 24.79
N ARG A 22 -3.93 4.30 23.80
CA ARG A 22 -3.56 5.01 22.58
C ARG A 22 -4.76 5.44 21.75
N GLY A 23 -5.82 4.61 21.72
CA GLY A 23 -7.07 4.98 21.04
C GLY A 23 -7.79 6.14 21.73
N ALA A 24 -7.80 6.16 23.06
CA ALA A 24 -8.36 7.26 23.84
C ALA A 24 -7.60 8.59 23.59
N GLU A 25 -6.27 8.55 23.60
CA GLU A 25 -5.41 9.70 23.29
C GLU A 25 -5.72 10.28 21.90
N ARG A 26 -5.80 9.42 20.87
CA ARG A 26 -6.15 9.84 19.49
C ARG A 26 -7.56 10.40 19.38
N ALA A 27 -8.49 9.91 20.19
CA ALA A 27 -9.85 10.41 20.23
C ALA A 27 -10.01 11.62 21.17
N HIS A 28 -8.93 12.15 21.74
CA HIS A 28 -8.93 13.25 22.71
C HIS A 28 -9.82 13.00 23.94
N LEU A 29 -9.83 11.74 24.43
CA LEU A 29 -10.59 11.31 25.59
C LEU A 29 -9.68 10.79 26.71
N SER A 30 -10.12 10.95 27.96
CA SER A 30 -9.47 10.27 29.07
C SER A 30 -9.71 8.75 29.01
N VAL A 31 -8.76 7.96 29.47
CA VAL A 31 -8.86 6.48 29.47
C VAL A 31 -10.12 5.97 30.20
N PRO A 32 -10.52 6.53 31.37
CA PRO A 32 -11.78 6.15 32.01
C PRO A 32 -13.01 6.45 31.17
N ALA A 33 -13.06 7.65 30.53
CA ALA A 33 -14.16 8.02 29.65
C ALA A 33 -14.25 7.09 28.43
N ALA A 34 -13.13 6.79 27.79
CA ALA A 34 -13.04 5.86 26.67
C ALA A 34 -13.51 4.44 27.08
N SER A 35 -13.07 3.94 28.24
CA SER A 35 -13.49 2.63 28.76
C SER A 35 -15.00 2.58 29.00
N THR A 36 -15.59 3.63 29.57
CA THR A 36 -17.03 3.74 29.80
C THR A 36 -17.81 3.77 28.48
N ARG A 37 -17.35 4.57 27.49
CA ARG A 37 -18.00 4.64 26.18
C ARG A 37 -18.00 3.30 25.45
N ILE A 38 -16.88 2.61 25.42
CA ILE A 38 -16.78 1.27 24.80
C ILE A 38 -17.69 0.27 25.51
N LYS A 39 -17.73 0.29 26.86
CA LYS A 39 -18.64 -0.58 27.63
C LYS A 39 -20.10 -0.31 27.27
N ASN A 40 -20.50 0.94 27.23
CA ASN A 40 -21.88 1.35 26.87
C ASN A 40 -22.20 0.95 25.41
N LEU A 41 -21.26 1.09 24.49
CA LEU A 41 -21.40 0.67 23.09
C LEU A 41 -21.65 -0.85 23.03
N GLU A 42 -20.83 -1.65 23.69
CA GLU A 42 -21.00 -3.11 23.79
C GLU A 42 -22.34 -3.53 24.40
N GLU A 43 -22.76 -2.83 25.46
CA GLU A 43 -24.07 -3.06 26.10
C GLU A 43 -25.24 -2.74 25.16
N GLN A 44 -25.13 -1.68 24.37
CA GLN A 44 -26.17 -1.29 23.40
C GLN A 44 -26.30 -2.25 22.22
N VAL A 45 -25.17 -2.76 21.71
CA VAL A 45 -25.17 -3.74 20.60
C VAL A 45 -25.35 -5.19 21.09
N GLY A 46 -25.23 -5.43 22.39
CA GLY A 46 -25.47 -6.73 23.03
C GLY A 46 -24.35 -7.75 22.82
N VAL A 47 -23.20 -7.33 22.27
CA VAL A 47 -22.06 -8.23 22.01
C VAL A 47 -20.74 -7.54 22.37
N LYS A 48 -19.72 -8.35 22.68
CA LYS A 48 -18.37 -7.85 22.91
C LYS A 48 -17.70 -7.50 21.59
N LEU A 49 -17.18 -6.30 21.49
CA LEU A 49 -16.48 -5.77 20.32
C LEU A 49 -14.96 -5.83 20.49
N LEU A 50 -14.50 -5.77 21.75
CA LEU A 50 -13.09 -5.87 22.11
C LEU A 50 -12.89 -7.00 23.14
N SER A 51 -11.81 -7.76 22.99
CA SER A 51 -11.28 -8.68 23.99
C SER A 51 -10.01 -8.10 24.61
N ARG A 52 -9.90 -8.12 25.93
CA ARG A 52 -8.68 -7.71 26.65
C ARG A 52 -7.68 -8.87 26.64
N THR A 53 -6.46 -8.59 26.25
CA THR A 53 -5.34 -9.53 26.32
C THR A 53 -4.20 -8.91 27.12
N SER A 54 -3.24 -9.72 27.54
CA SER A 54 -2.01 -9.23 28.20
C SER A 54 -1.19 -8.28 27.32
N GLN A 55 -1.45 -8.28 26.00
CA GLN A 55 -0.77 -7.44 25.00
C GLN A 55 -1.59 -6.21 24.57
N GLY A 56 -2.79 -6.00 25.14
CA GLY A 56 -3.64 -4.86 24.79
C GLY A 56 -5.09 -5.25 24.46
N ALA A 57 -5.71 -4.46 23.55
CA ALA A 57 -7.07 -4.67 23.09
C ALA A 57 -7.06 -5.36 21.71
N LYS A 58 -7.73 -6.53 21.61
CA LYS A 58 -7.92 -7.24 20.35
C LYS A 58 -9.38 -7.12 19.91
N ILE A 59 -9.62 -6.92 18.62
CA ILE A 59 -10.96 -6.85 18.04
C ILE A 59 -11.57 -8.25 17.97
N THR A 60 -12.88 -8.37 18.25
CA THR A 60 -13.67 -9.58 18.05
C THR A 60 -14.26 -9.62 16.64
N ALA A 61 -14.82 -10.75 16.18
CA ALA A 61 -15.53 -10.85 14.91
C ALA A 61 -16.70 -9.84 14.79
N PRO A 62 -17.58 -9.63 15.79
CA PRO A 62 -18.54 -8.52 15.78
C PRO A 62 -17.86 -7.13 15.73
N GLY A 63 -16.70 -6.99 16.40
CA GLY A 63 -15.90 -5.76 16.34
C GLY A 63 -15.38 -5.45 14.94
N GLU A 64 -14.92 -6.46 14.20
CA GLU A 64 -14.49 -6.28 12.78
C GLU A 64 -15.65 -5.78 11.91
N THR A 65 -16.85 -6.35 12.11
CA THR A 65 -18.05 -5.89 11.41
C THR A 65 -18.37 -4.43 11.75
N LEU A 66 -18.35 -4.06 13.03
CA LEU A 66 -18.58 -2.68 13.44
C LEU A 66 -17.52 -1.74 12.86
N LEU A 67 -16.23 -2.13 12.87
CA LEU A 67 -15.12 -1.34 12.34
C LEU A 67 -15.31 -1.02 10.86
N ALA A 68 -15.68 -2.02 10.05
CA ALA A 68 -15.95 -1.82 8.62
C ALA A 68 -17.08 -0.81 8.38
N HIS A 69 -18.17 -0.89 9.16
CA HIS A 69 -19.29 0.07 9.08
C HIS A 69 -18.92 1.45 9.63
N ALA A 70 -18.23 1.52 10.77
CA ALA A 70 -17.78 2.77 11.37
C ALA A 70 -16.91 3.58 10.40
N ARG A 71 -15.95 2.93 9.76
CA ARG A 71 -15.11 3.56 8.76
C ARG A 71 -15.90 4.13 7.56
N ARG A 72 -16.93 3.41 7.09
CA ARG A 72 -17.79 3.90 6.01
C ARG A 72 -18.58 5.15 6.42
N VAL A 73 -19.17 5.15 7.61
CA VAL A 73 -19.92 6.29 8.14
C VAL A 73 -19.01 7.51 8.34
N LEU A 74 -17.84 7.33 8.94
CA LEU A 74 -16.89 8.42 9.19
C LEU A 74 -16.40 9.02 7.86
N ARG A 75 -16.12 8.20 6.85
CA ARG A 75 -15.77 8.70 5.51
C ARG A 75 -16.88 9.50 4.85
N GLN A 76 -18.13 9.08 4.96
CA GLN A 76 -19.25 9.84 4.41
C GLN A 76 -19.38 11.23 5.06
N LEU A 77 -19.04 11.34 6.34
CA LEU A 77 -18.98 12.64 7.02
C LEU A 77 -17.79 13.49 6.57
N GLU A 78 -16.63 12.87 6.34
CA GLU A 78 -15.46 13.54 5.75
C GLU A 78 -15.79 14.05 4.34
N GLN A 79 -16.48 13.23 3.53
CA GLN A 79 -16.97 13.63 2.21
C GLN A 79 -17.94 14.81 2.29
N LEU A 80 -18.97 14.71 3.13
CA LEU A 80 -19.92 15.80 3.36
C LEU A 80 -19.19 17.09 3.77
N SER A 81 -18.22 16.99 4.68
CA SER A 81 -17.43 18.13 5.13
C SER A 81 -16.58 18.70 3.99
N GLY A 82 -15.99 17.85 3.16
CA GLY A 82 -15.24 18.23 1.96
C GLY A 82 -16.11 18.97 0.95
N ASP A 83 -17.25 18.39 0.62
CA ASP A 83 -18.23 18.98 -0.33
C ASP A 83 -18.76 20.34 0.16
N LEU A 84 -18.99 20.49 1.48
CA LEU A 84 -19.41 21.76 2.06
C LEU A 84 -18.28 22.80 2.12
N GLN A 85 -17.04 22.39 2.34
CA GLN A 85 -15.87 23.28 2.37
C GLN A 85 -15.51 23.82 0.99
N GLU A 86 -15.89 23.13 -0.08
CA GLU A 86 -15.75 23.65 -1.45
C GLU A 86 -16.56 24.97 -1.64
N TYR A 87 -17.70 25.09 -0.96
CA TYR A 87 -18.49 26.33 -0.93
C TYR A 87 -17.88 27.42 -0.03
N ALA A 88 -16.98 27.06 0.89
CA ALA A 88 -16.44 27.95 1.92
C ALA A 88 -14.98 28.39 1.69
N SER A 89 -14.41 28.13 0.49
CA SER A 89 -13.04 28.49 0.08
C SER A 89 -11.90 27.98 1.00
N GLY A 90 -11.42 26.78 0.75
CA GLY A 90 -10.20 26.24 1.35
C GLY A 90 -10.31 24.76 1.67
N VAL A 91 -9.97 23.90 0.71
CA VAL A 91 -10.00 22.44 0.88
C VAL A 91 -8.86 22.03 1.81
N LYS A 92 -9.17 21.81 3.10
CA LYS A 92 -8.30 21.03 3.98
C LYS A 92 -8.74 19.58 3.89
N GLY A 93 -7.94 18.75 3.24
CA GLY A 93 -8.26 17.35 3.03
C GLY A 93 -7.12 16.41 3.47
N HIS A 94 -7.49 15.19 3.80
CA HIS A 94 -6.54 14.12 4.09
C HIS A 94 -6.84 12.94 3.18
N VAL A 95 -5.85 12.49 2.39
CA VAL A 95 -5.98 11.35 1.48
C VAL A 95 -5.07 10.23 1.97
N ARG A 96 -5.65 9.05 2.17
CA ARG A 96 -4.93 7.84 2.58
C ARG A 96 -4.71 6.94 1.38
N VAL A 97 -3.46 6.68 1.07
CA VAL A 97 -3.05 5.90 -0.10
C VAL A 97 -2.20 4.72 0.33
N PHE A 98 -2.55 3.51 -0.06
CA PHE A 98 -1.63 2.38 0.00
C PHE A 98 -1.18 2.02 -1.41
N ALA A 99 0.10 1.75 -1.56
CA ALA A 99 0.70 1.41 -2.84
C ALA A 99 1.67 0.24 -2.72
N ASN A 100 1.83 -0.52 -3.80
CA ASN A 100 2.91 -1.49 -3.87
C ASN A 100 4.27 -0.77 -4.05
N THR A 101 5.36 -1.50 -3.88
CA THR A 101 6.74 -0.98 -3.95
C THR A 101 7.00 -0.20 -5.24
N THR A 102 6.55 -0.71 -6.39
CA THR A 102 6.78 -0.06 -7.68
C THR A 102 6.02 1.25 -7.82
N ALA A 103 4.72 1.26 -7.52
CA ALA A 103 3.93 2.50 -7.59
C ALA A 103 4.51 3.56 -6.66
N MET A 104 4.93 3.15 -5.45
CA MET A 104 5.55 4.02 -4.46
C MET A 104 6.85 4.66 -4.96
N SER A 105 7.74 3.87 -5.58
CA SER A 105 9.08 4.34 -5.96
C SER A 105 9.15 4.99 -7.34
N GLU A 106 8.28 4.57 -8.29
CA GLU A 106 8.41 4.96 -9.69
C GLU A 106 7.39 6.00 -10.15
N PHE A 107 6.13 5.87 -9.71
CA PHE A 107 5.05 6.62 -10.34
C PHE A 107 4.47 7.72 -9.45
N LEU A 108 4.18 7.40 -8.19
CA LEU A 108 3.55 8.33 -7.26
C LEU A 108 4.33 9.62 -7.00
N PRO A 109 5.69 9.64 -6.92
CA PRO A 109 6.40 10.88 -6.63
C PRO A 109 6.12 12.01 -7.61
N ALA A 110 6.04 11.71 -8.91
CA ALA A 110 5.79 12.72 -9.94
C ALA A 110 4.34 13.24 -9.89
N VAL A 111 3.38 12.34 -9.71
CA VAL A 111 1.95 12.66 -9.62
C VAL A 111 1.67 13.46 -8.35
N LEU A 112 2.20 13.01 -7.20
CA LEU A 112 2.00 13.68 -5.92
C LEU A 112 2.63 15.08 -5.90
N ARG A 113 3.79 15.28 -6.55
CA ARG A 113 4.35 16.61 -6.72
C ARG A 113 3.37 17.55 -7.41
N SER A 114 2.82 17.14 -8.56
CA SER A 114 1.86 17.95 -9.30
C SER A 114 0.58 18.18 -8.49
N TYR A 115 0.09 17.15 -7.83
CA TYR A 115 -1.11 17.21 -7.01
C TYR A 115 -0.96 18.18 -5.83
N LEU A 116 0.09 18.04 -5.02
CA LEU A 116 0.29 18.83 -3.79
C LEU A 116 0.63 20.29 -4.08
N VAL A 117 1.28 20.60 -5.21
CA VAL A 117 1.50 21.99 -5.64
C VAL A 117 0.17 22.70 -5.90
N ASN A 118 -0.80 22.00 -6.47
CA ASN A 118 -2.12 22.56 -6.78
C ASN A 118 -3.12 22.49 -5.62
N HIS A 119 -2.81 21.72 -4.56
CA HIS A 119 -3.65 21.52 -3.40
C HIS A 119 -2.82 21.67 -2.10
N PRO A 120 -2.37 22.90 -1.75
CA PRO A 120 -1.43 23.12 -0.65
C PRO A 120 -2.00 22.77 0.74
N ASP A 121 -3.33 22.77 0.88
CA ASP A 121 -4.02 22.44 2.14
C ASP A 121 -4.38 20.96 2.27
N VAL A 122 -3.99 20.09 1.29
CA VAL A 122 -4.22 18.66 1.34
C VAL A 122 -3.00 17.93 1.87
N THR A 123 -3.23 17.01 2.79
CA THR A 123 -2.21 16.07 3.31
C THR A 123 -2.45 14.68 2.70
N VAL A 124 -1.39 14.04 2.24
CA VAL A 124 -1.44 12.66 1.74
C VAL A 124 -0.63 11.76 2.68
N ASP A 125 -1.30 10.78 3.30
CA ASP A 125 -0.63 9.69 4.01
C ASP A 125 -0.47 8.51 3.05
N ILE A 126 0.78 8.11 2.84
CA ILE A 126 1.10 7.04 1.90
C ILE A 126 1.90 5.93 2.58
N GLN A 127 1.48 4.67 2.37
CA GLN A 127 2.16 3.52 2.95
C GLN A 127 2.34 2.41 1.92
N GLU A 128 3.51 1.76 1.99
CA GLU A 128 3.76 0.55 1.20
C GLU A 128 3.07 -0.65 1.84
N ARG A 129 2.33 -1.41 1.03
CA ARG A 129 1.65 -2.65 1.44
C ARG A 129 1.64 -3.68 0.30
N LEU A 130 1.37 -4.94 0.65
CA LEU A 130 1.08 -6.00 -0.32
C LEU A 130 -0.23 -5.72 -1.04
N SER A 131 -0.33 -6.01 -2.34
CA SER A 131 -1.54 -5.77 -3.14
C SER A 131 -2.80 -6.41 -2.52
N VAL A 132 -2.68 -7.59 -1.89
CA VAL A 132 -3.82 -8.24 -1.20
C VAL A 132 -4.30 -7.43 0.02
N ASP A 133 -3.36 -6.86 0.79
CA ASP A 133 -3.67 -6.05 1.97
C ASP A 133 -4.22 -4.68 1.56
N ILE A 134 -3.75 -4.14 0.42
CA ILE A 134 -4.29 -2.92 -0.18
C ILE A 134 -5.77 -3.10 -0.54
N VAL A 135 -6.10 -4.19 -1.27
CA VAL A 135 -7.49 -4.48 -1.63
C VAL A 135 -8.38 -4.58 -0.38
N ARG A 136 -7.95 -5.31 0.65
CA ARG A 136 -8.69 -5.40 1.91
C ARG A 136 -8.86 -4.03 2.57
N ALA A 137 -7.79 -3.22 2.62
CA ALA A 137 -7.85 -1.89 3.24
C ALA A 137 -8.84 -0.96 2.53
N VAL A 138 -8.97 -1.06 1.19
CA VAL A 138 -10.00 -0.33 0.43
C VAL A 138 -11.39 -0.87 0.73
N GLN A 139 -11.58 -2.21 0.72
CA GLN A 139 -12.87 -2.85 1.05
C GLN A 139 -13.36 -2.47 2.45
N ASP A 140 -12.46 -2.48 3.44
CA ASP A 140 -12.76 -2.12 4.83
C ASP A 140 -12.89 -0.61 5.04
N GLY A 141 -12.57 0.20 4.02
CA GLY A 141 -12.57 1.63 4.12
C GLY A 141 -11.50 2.22 5.02
N ALA A 142 -10.40 1.52 5.19
CA ALA A 142 -9.25 2.01 5.94
C ALA A 142 -8.46 3.06 5.17
N ILE A 143 -8.52 3.00 3.83
CA ILE A 143 -7.86 3.92 2.90
C ILE A 143 -8.81 4.37 1.80
N ASP A 144 -8.46 5.44 1.13
CA ASP A 144 -9.25 6.04 0.06
C ASP A 144 -8.84 5.49 -1.31
N ILE A 145 -7.53 5.31 -1.53
CA ILE A 145 -6.97 4.92 -2.83
C ILE A 145 -5.95 3.80 -2.62
N GLY A 146 -6.07 2.73 -3.39
CA GLY A 146 -5.11 1.65 -3.46
C GLY A 146 -4.43 1.57 -4.83
N LEU A 147 -3.09 1.39 -4.88
CA LEU A 147 -2.39 1.06 -6.10
C LEU A 147 -1.83 -0.36 -6.00
N VAL A 148 -2.37 -1.25 -6.80
CA VAL A 148 -2.04 -2.68 -6.79
C VAL A 148 -1.36 -3.12 -8.07
N ALA A 149 -0.61 -4.22 -8.02
CA ALA A 149 0.00 -4.84 -9.18
C ALA A 149 -0.49 -6.27 -9.36
N GLY A 150 -0.57 -6.71 -10.62
CA GLY A 150 -0.88 -8.07 -10.97
C GLY A 150 -2.37 -8.40 -10.94
N ASN A 151 -2.68 -9.69 -10.99
CA ASN A 151 -4.04 -10.21 -11.07
C ASN A 151 -4.68 -10.36 -9.67
N VAL A 152 -4.58 -9.36 -8.83
CA VAL A 152 -5.27 -9.38 -7.53
C VAL A 152 -6.76 -9.13 -7.79
N ARG A 153 -7.60 -10.06 -7.32
CA ARG A 153 -9.05 -9.87 -7.38
C ARG A 153 -9.46 -8.71 -6.49
N ALA A 154 -10.09 -7.74 -7.09
CA ALA A 154 -10.63 -6.55 -6.42
C ALA A 154 -12.17 -6.65 -6.36
N ASP A 155 -12.71 -7.81 -5.96
CA ASP A 155 -14.14 -8.07 -5.95
C ASP A 155 -14.87 -7.01 -5.09
N GLY A 156 -15.87 -6.37 -5.69
CA GLY A 156 -16.64 -5.30 -5.05
C GLY A 156 -15.95 -3.93 -4.98
N LEU A 157 -14.82 -3.75 -5.68
CA LEU A 157 -14.14 -2.48 -5.83
C LEU A 157 -14.16 -2.03 -7.30
N GLU A 158 -14.07 -0.73 -7.50
CA GLU A 158 -13.77 -0.16 -8.80
C GLU A 158 -12.26 -0.24 -9.04
N ALA A 159 -11.86 -0.99 -10.10
CA ALA A 159 -10.48 -1.19 -10.49
C ALA A 159 -10.23 -0.47 -11.83
N ILE A 160 -9.40 0.56 -11.81
CA ILE A 160 -9.09 1.40 -12.95
C ILE A 160 -7.68 1.05 -13.44
N PRO A 161 -7.48 0.71 -14.73
CA PRO A 161 -6.14 0.50 -15.28
C PRO A 161 -5.27 1.74 -15.07
N TYR A 162 -4.00 1.51 -14.65
CA TYR A 162 -3.09 2.62 -14.38
C TYR A 162 -1.88 2.57 -15.32
N ARG A 163 -0.90 1.72 -15.01
CA ARG A 163 0.35 1.62 -15.77
C ARG A 163 0.80 0.18 -15.96
N ARG A 164 1.70 -0.01 -16.91
CA ARG A 164 2.48 -1.25 -17.03
C ARG A 164 3.79 -1.09 -16.29
N ASP A 165 4.23 -2.16 -15.67
CA ASP A 165 5.51 -2.29 -14.99
C ASP A 165 6.14 -3.62 -15.37
N ARG A 166 7.46 -3.66 -15.41
CA ARG A 166 8.22 -4.88 -15.66
C ARG A 166 9.24 -5.10 -14.56
N LEU A 167 9.35 -6.33 -14.10
CA LEU A 167 10.46 -6.77 -13.26
C LEU A 167 11.60 -7.30 -14.14
N VAL A 168 12.82 -6.97 -13.74
CA VAL A 168 14.04 -7.38 -14.43
C VAL A 168 15.05 -7.91 -13.43
N LEU A 169 15.96 -8.76 -13.88
CA LEU A 169 17.13 -9.16 -13.11
C LEU A 169 18.21 -8.08 -13.26
N ALA A 170 18.75 -7.62 -12.13
CA ALA A 170 19.94 -6.78 -12.09
C ALA A 170 21.13 -7.61 -11.59
N VAL A 171 22.26 -7.50 -12.27
CA VAL A 171 23.50 -8.18 -11.93
C VAL A 171 24.71 -7.25 -12.12
N ALA A 172 25.81 -7.54 -11.44
CA ALA A 172 27.09 -6.86 -11.69
C ALA A 172 27.55 -7.11 -13.14
N LEU A 173 28.27 -6.16 -13.75
CA LEU A 173 28.84 -6.35 -15.10
C LEU A 173 29.80 -7.56 -15.17
N SER A 174 30.45 -7.91 -14.06
CA SER A 174 31.36 -9.07 -13.94
C SER A 174 30.65 -10.40 -13.69
N HIS A 175 29.33 -10.38 -13.43
CA HIS A 175 28.58 -11.58 -13.10
C HIS A 175 28.36 -12.45 -14.37
N PRO A 176 28.41 -13.80 -14.31
CA PRO A 176 28.20 -14.66 -15.48
C PRO A 176 26.88 -14.42 -16.20
N LEU A 177 25.82 -14.09 -15.48
CA LEU A 177 24.51 -13.79 -16.06
C LEU A 177 24.48 -12.47 -16.84
N ALA A 178 25.48 -11.59 -16.73
CA ALA A 178 25.55 -10.34 -17.47
C ALA A 178 25.64 -10.54 -19.01
N GLN A 179 26.04 -11.72 -19.44
CA GLN A 179 26.14 -12.07 -20.87
C GLN A 179 24.81 -12.60 -21.46
N ARG A 180 23.80 -12.79 -20.61
CA ARG A 180 22.47 -13.25 -21.06
C ARG A 180 21.67 -12.09 -21.63
N GLU A 181 21.03 -12.32 -22.78
CA GLU A 181 20.08 -11.37 -23.35
C GLU A 181 18.75 -11.38 -22.60
N ARG A 182 18.32 -12.57 -22.17
CA ARG A 182 17.12 -12.85 -21.37
C ARG A 182 17.36 -14.07 -20.49
N ILE A 183 16.56 -14.26 -19.45
CA ILE A 183 16.71 -15.39 -18.54
C ILE A 183 15.36 -15.73 -17.88
N ALA A 184 15.07 -17.02 -17.71
CA ALA A 184 13.95 -17.45 -16.87
C ALA A 184 14.30 -17.25 -15.39
N PHE A 185 13.36 -16.82 -14.57
CA PHE A 185 13.57 -16.63 -13.14
C PHE A 185 14.09 -17.90 -12.45
N ALA A 186 13.56 -19.07 -12.86
CA ALA A 186 13.99 -20.36 -12.34
C ALA A 186 15.51 -20.59 -12.48
N ASP A 187 16.12 -20.12 -13.57
CA ASP A 187 17.55 -20.26 -13.84
C ASP A 187 18.41 -19.33 -12.98
N THR A 188 17.79 -18.31 -12.34
CA THR A 188 18.49 -17.40 -11.45
C THR A 188 18.61 -17.95 -10.03
N LEU A 189 17.78 -18.94 -9.65
CA LEU A 189 17.64 -19.42 -8.28
C LEU A 189 18.84 -20.20 -7.72
N ASP A 190 19.82 -20.53 -8.56
CA ASP A 190 21.10 -21.11 -8.13
C ASP A 190 22.09 -20.06 -7.61
N HIS A 191 21.77 -18.77 -7.78
CA HIS A 191 22.59 -17.67 -7.32
C HIS A 191 22.12 -17.11 -5.98
N ASP A 192 22.99 -16.37 -5.31
CA ASP A 192 22.65 -15.63 -4.10
C ASP A 192 21.90 -14.36 -4.46
N PHE A 193 20.87 -14.02 -3.67
CA PHE A 193 20.04 -12.85 -3.92
C PHE A 193 20.32 -11.71 -2.93
N VAL A 194 20.30 -10.51 -3.48
CA VAL A 194 20.15 -9.25 -2.73
C VAL A 194 18.69 -8.84 -2.83
N GLY A 195 18.04 -8.61 -1.70
CA GLY A 195 16.62 -8.27 -1.69
C GLY A 195 16.24 -7.19 -0.69
N LEU A 196 14.96 -6.83 -0.71
CA LEU A 196 14.35 -5.98 0.30
C LEU A 196 13.87 -6.84 1.49
N PRO A 197 13.52 -6.22 2.65
CA PRO A 197 13.07 -6.94 3.84
C PRO A 197 11.81 -7.77 3.57
N GLU A 198 11.57 -8.77 4.41
CA GLU A 198 10.38 -9.66 4.32
C GLU A 198 9.04 -8.90 4.35
N ALA A 199 8.99 -7.73 4.97
CA ALA A 199 7.80 -6.88 4.99
C ALA A 199 7.49 -6.21 3.64
N SER A 200 8.42 -6.23 2.66
CA SER A 200 8.20 -5.58 1.36
C SER A 200 7.34 -6.43 0.43
N ALA A 201 6.57 -5.74 -0.41
CA ALA A 201 5.70 -6.39 -1.38
C ALA A 201 6.49 -7.24 -2.40
N ILE A 202 7.63 -6.73 -2.87
CA ILE A 202 8.45 -7.42 -3.86
C ILE A 202 9.12 -8.67 -3.28
N HIS A 203 9.58 -8.65 -2.03
CA HIS A 203 10.15 -9.84 -1.38
C HIS A 203 9.14 -10.99 -1.34
N ASN A 204 7.93 -10.70 -0.87
CA ASN A 204 6.88 -11.71 -0.76
C ASN A 204 6.41 -12.21 -2.13
N PHE A 205 6.40 -11.33 -3.14
CA PHE A 205 6.09 -11.71 -4.51
C PHE A 205 7.13 -12.71 -5.04
N LEU A 206 8.43 -12.40 -4.93
CA LEU A 206 9.51 -13.27 -5.41
C LEU A 206 9.56 -14.60 -4.64
N LYS A 207 9.29 -14.58 -3.33
CA LYS A 207 9.20 -15.81 -2.53
C LYS A 207 8.09 -16.73 -3.04
N ARG A 208 6.94 -16.19 -3.44
CA ARG A 208 5.86 -16.98 -4.06
C ARG A 208 6.27 -17.48 -5.43
N ALA A 209 6.82 -16.62 -6.29
CA ALA A 209 7.26 -17.03 -7.62
C ALA A 209 8.31 -18.17 -7.57
N ALA A 210 9.22 -18.18 -6.60
CA ALA A 210 10.14 -19.28 -6.38
C ALA A 210 9.43 -20.56 -5.90
N ALA A 211 8.45 -20.42 -5.00
CA ALA A 211 7.67 -21.56 -4.52
C ALA A 211 6.83 -22.21 -5.63
N ASP A 212 6.31 -21.44 -6.57
CA ASP A 212 5.52 -21.93 -7.72
C ASP A 212 6.35 -22.85 -8.63
N VAL A 213 7.68 -22.66 -8.68
CA VAL A 213 8.62 -23.55 -9.37
C VAL A 213 9.31 -24.55 -8.42
N GLN A 214 8.75 -24.75 -7.22
CA GLN A 214 9.24 -25.67 -6.18
C GLN A 214 10.70 -25.42 -5.76
N ARG A 215 11.12 -24.16 -5.79
CA ARG A 215 12.44 -23.70 -5.39
C ARG A 215 12.34 -22.64 -4.28
N THR A 216 13.50 -22.30 -3.70
CA THR A 216 13.62 -21.24 -2.69
C THR A 216 14.69 -20.25 -3.08
N LEU A 217 14.49 -18.98 -2.72
CA LEU A 217 15.50 -17.94 -2.90
C LEU A 217 16.56 -18.04 -1.81
N ARG A 218 17.81 -17.95 -2.20
CA ARG A 218 18.95 -17.86 -1.28
C ARG A 218 19.24 -16.38 -0.99
N TRP A 219 18.56 -15.82 0.01
CA TRP A 219 18.80 -14.46 0.44
C TRP A 219 20.16 -14.33 1.13
N ARG A 220 21.14 -13.71 0.46
CA ARG A 220 22.45 -13.46 1.04
C ARG A 220 22.45 -12.20 1.90
N ILE A 221 21.72 -11.17 1.45
CA ILE A 221 21.54 -9.91 2.17
C ILE A 221 20.18 -9.31 1.88
N GLN A 222 19.60 -8.68 2.89
CA GLN A 222 18.38 -7.89 2.77
C GLN A 222 18.68 -6.45 3.19
N VAL A 223 18.26 -5.49 2.38
CA VAL A 223 18.53 -4.06 2.56
C VAL A 223 17.24 -3.26 2.48
N SER A 224 17.22 -2.07 3.08
CA SER A 224 15.99 -1.30 3.29
C SER A 224 15.44 -0.59 2.04
N ASN A 225 16.24 -0.45 0.97
CA ASN A 225 15.84 0.28 -0.24
C ASN A 225 16.57 -0.22 -1.49
N PHE A 226 16.06 0.16 -2.65
CA PHE A 226 16.60 -0.26 -3.94
C PHE A 226 17.98 0.32 -4.25
N GLU A 227 18.32 1.51 -3.78
CA GLU A 227 19.65 2.09 -4.01
C GLU A 227 20.73 1.23 -3.34
N THR A 228 20.54 0.89 -2.06
CA THR A 228 21.44 -0.01 -1.34
C THR A 228 21.49 -1.39 -1.97
N ALA A 229 20.33 -1.92 -2.44
CA ALA A 229 20.31 -3.19 -3.17
C ALA A 229 21.16 -3.12 -4.43
N CYS A 230 21.04 -2.07 -5.25
CA CYS A 230 21.83 -1.87 -6.45
C CYS A 230 23.33 -1.75 -6.14
N ARG A 231 23.73 -1.08 -5.05
CA ARG A 231 25.14 -1.02 -4.60
C ARG A 231 25.70 -2.39 -4.23
N MET A 232 24.91 -3.23 -3.56
CA MET A 232 25.33 -4.60 -3.22
C MET A 232 25.41 -5.50 -4.47
N ILE A 233 24.50 -5.32 -5.42
CA ILE A 233 24.55 -6.02 -6.71
C ILE A 233 25.77 -5.57 -7.51
N GLU A 234 26.05 -4.28 -7.60
CA GLU A 234 27.25 -3.72 -8.24
C GLU A 234 28.54 -4.32 -7.65
N ALA A 235 28.58 -4.48 -6.32
CA ALA A 235 29.70 -5.12 -5.60
C ALA A 235 29.74 -6.65 -5.78
N ASN A 236 28.89 -7.21 -6.64
CA ASN A 236 28.77 -8.65 -6.94
C ASN A 236 28.51 -9.52 -5.69
N VAL A 237 27.78 -8.99 -4.70
CA VAL A 237 27.35 -9.74 -3.50
C VAL A 237 26.29 -10.78 -3.87
N GLY A 238 25.50 -10.50 -4.90
CA GLY A 238 24.45 -11.37 -5.42
C GLY A 238 23.68 -10.69 -6.55
N VAL A 239 22.65 -11.35 -7.05
CA VAL A 239 21.73 -10.84 -8.06
C VAL A 239 20.46 -10.27 -7.41
N GLY A 240 19.70 -9.42 -8.10
CA GLY A 240 18.45 -8.90 -7.56
C GLY A 240 17.40 -8.71 -8.64
N VAL A 241 16.13 -8.91 -8.27
CA VAL A 241 14.98 -8.60 -9.13
C VAL A 241 14.38 -7.27 -8.69
N LEU A 242 14.28 -6.35 -9.63
CA LEU A 242 13.91 -4.95 -9.41
C LEU A 242 12.87 -4.49 -10.44
N PRO A 243 12.07 -3.46 -10.16
CA PRO A 243 11.33 -2.74 -11.21
C PRO A 243 12.29 -2.20 -12.26
N GLU A 244 11.95 -2.34 -13.54
CA GLU A 244 12.82 -1.94 -14.65
C GLU A 244 13.20 -0.46 -14.61
N GLY A 245 12.25 0.42 -14.27
CA GLY A 245 12.51 1.86 -14.13
C GLY A 245 13.57 2.16 -13.07
N THR A 246 13.48 1.49 -11.90
CA THR A 246 14.49 1.58 -10.84
C THR A 246 15.84 1.07 -11.32
N ALA A 247 15.87 -0.13 -11.90
CA ALA A 247 17.12 -0.74 -12.38
C ALA A 247 17.81 0.15 -13.43
N ARG A 248 17.06 0.66 -14.41
CA ARG A 248 17.58 1.57 -15.46
C ARG A 248 18.10 2.89 -14.89
N ARG A 249 17.45 3.44 -13.87
CA ARG A 249 17.89 4.68 -13.21
C ARG A 249 19.24 4.48 -12.55
N HIS A 250 19.41 3.42 -11.78
CA HIS A 250 20.66 3.12 -11.09
C HIS A 250 21.77 2.68 -12.04
N ALA A 251 21.47 1.95 -13.12
CA ALA A 251 22.45 1.56 -14.13
C ALA A 251 23.09 2.73 -14.89
N LYS A 252 22.53 3.96 -14.80
CA LYS A 252 23.18 5.17 -15.36
C LYS A 252 24.44 5.59 -14.59
N THR A 253 24.55 5.22 -13.32
CA THR A 253 25.63 5.64 -12.40
C THR A 253 26.33 4.50 -11.69
N MET A 254 25.88 3.27 -11.89
CA MET A 254 26.41 2.04 -11.28
C MET A 254 26.73 1.01 -12.35
N ALA A 255 27.73 0.19 -12.11
CA ALA A 255 28.19 -0.87 -13.02
C ALA A 255 27.26 -2.10 -12.99
N LEU A 256 26.02 -1.90 -13.43
CA LEU A 256 24.95 -2.91 -13.44
C LEU A 256 24.57 -3.31 -14.87
N ARG A 257 24.32 -4.60 -15.07
CA ARG A 257 23.63 -5.13 -16.25
C ARG A 257 22.20 -5.47 -15.88
N ILE A 258 21.28 -5.06 -16.75
CA ILE A 258 19.85 -5.38 -16.65
C ILE A 258 19.57 -6.51 -17.63
N VAL A 259 19.04 -7.60 -17.11
CA VAL A 259 18.67 -8.79 -17.90
C VAL A 259 17.15 -8.97 -17.79
N PRO A 260 16.41 -8.88 -18.89
CA PRO A 260 14.97 -9.14 -18.91
C PRO A 260 14.65 -10.55 -18.42
N LEU A 261 13.57 -10.69 -17.64
CA LEU A 261 13.00 -11.98 -17.29
C LEU A 261 12.05 -12.47 -18.38
N ASP A 262 12.06 -13.78 -18.64
CA ASP A 262 11.19 -14.44 -19.64
C ASP A 262 9.81 -14.80 -19.10
N ASP A 263 9.64 -14.70 -17.79
CA ASP A 263 8.44 -15.10 -17.09
C ASP A 263 7.28 -14.13 -17.36
N ASP A 264 6.09 -14.64 -17.68
CA ASP A 264 4.90 -13.83 -17.96
C ASP A 264 4.53 -12.91 -16.80
N TRP A 265 4.77 -13.33 -15.57
CA TRP A 265 4.51 -12.53 -14.37
C TRP A 265 5.46 -11.34 -14.22
N ALA A 266 6.59 -11.32 -14.96
CA ALA A 266 7.50 -10.18 -14.95
C ALA A 266 6.87 -8.92 -15.54
N GLU A 267 5.95 -9.05 -16.49
CA GLU A 267 5.10 -7.96 -16.95
C GLU A 267 3.86 -7.83 -16.07
N ARG A 268 3.70 -6.69 -15.43
CA ARG A 268 2.61 -6.43 -14.50
C ARG A 268 1.79 -5.26 -14.96
N ARG A 269 0.48 -5.36 -14.76
CA ARG A 269 -0.44 -4.23 -14.94
C ARG A 269 -0.78 -3.68 -13.57
N LEU A 270 -0.51 -2.40 -13.36
CA LEU A 270 -0.92 -1.70 -12.15
C LEU A 270 -2.35 -1.19 -12.34
N GLN A 271 -3.07 -1.20 -11.24
CA GLN A 271 -4.46 -0.72 -11.17
C GLN A 271 -4.61 0.20 -9.97
N ILE A 272 -5.46 1.21 -10.12
CA ILE A 272 -5.99 2.02 -9.04
C ILE A 272 -7.25 1.32 -8.54
N CYS A 273 -7.33 1.04 -7.26
CA CYS A 273 -8.51 0.45 -6.61
C CYS A 273 -9.14 1.46 -5.66
N VAL A 274 -10.43 1.69 -5.80
CA VAL A 274 -11.25 2.51 -4.92
C VAL A 274 -12.54 1.77 -4.60
N ALA A 275 -13.19 2.09 -3.50
CA ALA A 275 -14.47 1.46 -3.14
C ALA A 275 -15.58 1.86 -4.10
N ASP A 276 -15.66 3.16 -4.40
CA ASP A 276 -16.58 3.81 -5.32
C ASP A 276 -16.00 5.21 -5.60
N ARG A 277 -15.66 5.49 -6.86
CA ARG A 277 -15.02 6.75 -7.25
C ARG A 277 -15.91 7.96 -7.00
N ASP A 278 -17.22 7.83 -7.22
CA ASP A 278 -18.16 8.92 -7.04
C ASP A 278 -18.43 9.20 -5.56
N ALA A 279 -18.24 8.21 -4.71
CA ALA A 279 -18.35 8.34 -3.27
C ALA A 279 -17.03 8.78 -2.57
N LEU A 280 -15.95 9.03 -3.31
CA LEU A 280 -14.73 9.58 -2.74
C LEU A 280 -14.90 11.05 -2.38
N PRO A 281 -14.26 11.54 -1.29
CA PRO A 281 -14.09 12.97 -1.08
C PRO A 281 -13.47 13.65 -2.30
N LEU A 282 -13.86 14.89 -2.58
CA LEU A 282 -13.45 15.61 -3.80
C LEU A 282 -11.94 15.62 -4.03
N PHE A 283 -11.16 15.87 -2.98
CA PHE A 283 -9.69 15.88 -3.06
C PHE A 283 -9.11 14.48 -3.36
N ALA A 284 -9.70 13.40 -2.84
CA ALA A 284 -9.28 12.03 -3.18
C ALA A 284 -9.65 11.70 -4.63
N ARG A 285 -10.84 12.11 -5.09
CA ARG A 285 -11.29 11.95 -6.48
C ARG A 285 -10.37 12.69 -7.44
N LYS A 286 -10.00 13.95 -7.16
CA LYS A 286 -9.04 14.73 -7.97
C LYS A 286 -7.66 14.04 -8.07
N LEU A 287 -7.20 13.38 -6.99
CA LEU A 287 -5.96 12.59 -7.06
C LEU A 287 -6.12 11.36 -7.94
N VAL A 288 -7.27 10.65 -7.88
CA VAL A 288 -7.57 9.54 -8.78
C VAL A 288 -7.61 10.01 -10.24
N ASP A 289 -8.25 11.14 -10.52
CA ASP A 289 -8.32 11.70 -11.88
C ASP A 289 -6.93 12.00 -12.42
N LEU A 290 -6.07 12.61 -11.63
CA LEU A 290 -4.68 12.90 -12.00
C LEU A 290 -3.85 11.62 -12.22
N LEU A 291 -4.08 10.58 -11.40
CA LEU A 291 -3.44 9.27 -11.61
C LEU A 291 -3.91 8.62 -12.91
N VAL A 292 -5.19 8.70 -13.24
CA VAL A 292 -5.73 8.17 -14.50
C VAL A 292 -5.14 8.91 -15.70
N GLU A 293 -5.09 10.23 -15.67
CA GLU A 293 -4.47 11.06 -16.72
C GLU A 293 -2.98 10.71 -16.91
N ASP A 294 -2.23 10.57 -15.81
CA ASP A 294 -0.82 10.15 -15.84
C ASP A 294 -0.66 8.73 -16.42
N GLY A 295 -1.61 7.84 -16.19
CA GLY A 295 -1.63 6.49 -16.75
C GLY A 295 -1.85 6.47 -18.25
N VAL A 296 -2.73 7.32 -18.78
CA VAL A 296 -3.05 7.41 -20.22
C VAL A 296 -1.91 8.07 -21.01
N GLY A 297 -1.28 9.12 -20.46
CA GLY A 297 -0.28 9.94 -21.16
C GLY A 297 1.08 9.26 -21.40
N ARG A 298 1.29 8.02 -20.96
CA ARG A 298 2.57 7.29 -21.09
C ARG A 298 2.39 5.81 -21.43
N GLN A 299 1.35 5.48 -22.17
CA GLN A 299 1.15 4.11 -22.72
C GLN A 299 1.89 3.89 -24.07
N ASP A 300 2.65 4.90 -24.55
CA ASP A 300 3.48 4.84 -25.76
C ASP A 300 4.95 4.51 -25.46
#